data_940dfa4c97d6b040e38c28e8be5d38b5
#
_entry.id   940dfa4c97d6b040e38c28e8be5d38b5
#
_cell.length_a   1.000
_cell.length_b   1.000
_cell.length_c   1.000
_cell.angle_alpha   90.00
_cell.angle_beta   90.00
_cell.angle_gamma   90.00
#
_symmetry.space_group_name_H-M   'P 1'
#
loop_
_entity.id
_entity.type
_entity.pdbx_description
1 polymer ?
#
loop_
_entity_poly.entity_id
_entity_poly.type
_entity_poly.pdbx_seq_one_letter_code
_entity_poly.pdbx_strand_id
1 'polypeptide(L)'
;MKLLKKLYSIHSKSGKEQKMIKFLLWWLRNNVPEARVDIDKEIGNIYVTKGVSDTYPCIVSHIDQVQTIHSRDFQAIETKDIIFGYSPKNKRLEGPGADDKNGVWIA
;
A
#
# COMPACT_ATOMS: atom_id res chain seq x y z
N MET A 1 -12.51 -3.79 -5.18
CA MET A 1 -11.67 -3.37 -4.02
C MET A 1 -10.60 -4.41 -3.65
N LYS A 2 -10.32 -5.32 -4.56
CA LYS A 2 -9.37 -6.41 -4.32
C LYS A 2 -7.94 -5.89 -4.01
N LEU A 3 -7.45 -4.94 -4.80
CA LEU A 3 -6.13 -4.34 -4.57
C LEU A 3 -6.06 -3.61 -3.23
N LEU A 4 -7.07 -2.80 -2.90
CA LEU A 4 -7.10 -2.06 -1.64
C LEU A 4 -7.07 -3.00 -0.43
N LYS A 5 -7.87 -4.08 -0.46
CA LYS A 5 -7.83 -5.10 0.61
C LYS A 5 -6.47 -5.77 0.71
N LYS A 6 -5.79 -6.00 -0.43
CA LYS A 6 -4.43 -6.52 -0.42
C LYS A 6 -3.44 -5.55 0.23
N LEU A 7 -3.53 -4.27 -0.09
CA LEU A 7 -2.71 -3.24 0.55
C LEU A 7 -2.94 -3.21 2.07
N TYR A 8 -4.19 -3.28 2.51
CA TYR A 8 -4.51 -3.31 3.94
C TYR A 8 -3.92 -4.55 4.64
N SER A 9 -3.82 -5.67 3.96
CA SER A 9 -3.29 -6.91 4.52
C SER A 9 -1.77 -6.92 4.69
N ILE A 10 -1.06 -5.94 4.13
CA ILE A 10 0.40 -5.84 4.25
C ILE A 10 0.72 -4.82 5.34
N HIS A 11 1.31 -5.31 6.44
CA HIS A 11 1.77 -4.41 7.50
C HIS A 11 3.02 -3.63 7.06
N SER A 12 2.96 -2.31 7.17
CA SER A 12 4.04 -1.40 6.74
C SER A 12 4.29 -0.32 7.79
N LYS A 13 4.59 -0.73 9.01
CA LYS A 13 4.95 0.19 10.08
C LYS A 13 6.09 1.11 9.64
N SER A 14 6.03 2.39 10.01
CA SER A 14 7.09 3.38 9.72
C SER A 14 8.47 2.83 10.07
N GLY A 15 9.39 2.86 9.11
CA GLY A 15 10.73 2.28 9.21
C GLY A 15 10.81 0.79 8.88
N LYS A 16 9.69 0.11 8.59
CA LYS A 16 9.64 -1.33 8.26
C LYS A 16 8.71 -1.58 7.07
N GLU A 17 8.94 -0.86 5.97
CA GLU A 17 8.06 -0.88 4.79
C GLU A 17 8.49 -1.89 3.72
N GLN A 18 9.49 -2.72 3.96
CA GLN A 18 10.09 -3.59 2.94
C GLN A 18 9.10 -4.52 2.25
N LYS A 19 8.14 -5.08 2.99
CA LYS A 19 7.10 -5.96 2.41
C LYS A 19 6.20 -5.19 1.45
N MET A 20 5.83 -3.97 1.81
CA MET A 20 5.00 -3.10 0.97
C MET A 20 5.76 -2.71 -0.30
N ILE A 21 7.02 -2.31 -0.17
CA ILE A 21 7.88 -1.96 -1.30
C ILE A 21 7.98 -3.14 -2.28
N LYS A 22 8.27 -4.34 -1.78
CA LYS A 22 8.35 -5.55 -2.62
C LYS A 22 7.04 -5.82 -3.36
N PHE A 23 5.92 -5.71 -2.66
CA PHE A 23 4.61 -5.91 -3.26
C PHE A 23 4.33 -4.89 -4.36
N LEU A 24 4.58 -3.61 -4.10
CA LEU A 24 4.33 -2.54 -5.07
C LEU A 24 5.20 -2.69 -6.32
N LEU A 25 6.49 -3.00 -6.16
CA LEU A 25 7.38 -3.24 -7.30
C LEU A 25 6.91 -4.42 -8.14
N TRP A 26 6.51 -5.52 -7.49
CA TRP A 26 5.95 -6.67 -8.18
C TRP A 26 4.65 -6.31 -8.90
N TRP A 27 3.75 -5.61 -8.21
CA TRP A 27 2.44 -5.24 -8.78
C TRP A 27 2.60 -4.33 -9.99
N LEU A 28 3.44 -3.31 -9.89
CA LEU A 28 3.71 -2.39 -10.99
C LEU A 28 4.29 -3.11 -12.21
N ARG A 29 5.26 -3.99 -11.99
CA ARG A 29 5.86 -4.76 -13.07
C ARG A 29 4.85 -5.62 -13.82
N ASN A 30 3.89 -6.19 -13.11
CA ASN A 30 2.92 -7.11 -13.71
C ASN A 30 1.68 -6.42 -14.27
N ASN A 31 1.35 -5.23 -13.79
CA ASN A 31 0.11 -4.54 -14.17
C ASN A 31 0.33 -3.25 -14.96
N VAL A 32 1.49 -2.63 -14.84
CA VAL A 32 1.83 -1.39 -15.55
C VAL A 32 3.24 -1.50 -16.15
N PRO A 33 3.49 -2.50 -17.02
CA PRO A 33 4.83 -2.77 -17.56
C PRO A 33 5.38 -1.62 -18.41
N GLU A 34 4.52 -0.76 -18.95
CA GLU A 34 4.89 0.40 -19.74
C GLU A 34 5.42 1.59 -18.91
N ALA A 35 5.24 1.57 -17.60
CA ALA A 35 5.74 2.63 -16.74
C ALA A 35 7.21 2.40 -16.38
N ARG A 36 7.95 3.51 -16.28
CA ARG A 36 9.28 3.49 -15.69
C ARG A 36 9.16 3.52 -14.18
N VAL A 37 9.83 2.59 -13.49
CA VAL A 37 9.81 2.48 -12.04
C VAL A 37 11.25 2.67 -11.53
N ASP A 38 11.45 3.70 -10.74
CA ASP A 38 12.72 4.00 -10.08
C ASP A 38 12.54 3.89 -8.57
N ILE A 39 13.52 3.37 -7.87
CA ILE A 39 13.50 3.25 -6.42
C ILE A 39 14.74 3.92 -5.81
N ASP A 40 14.51 4.72 -4.76
CA ASP A 40 15.59 5.19 -3.91
C ASP A 40 15.89 4.11 -2.86
N LYS A 41 17.01 3.43 -3.00
CA LYS A 41 17.37 2.30 -2.13
C LYS A 41 17.71 2.70 -0.71
N GLU A 42 18.06 3.95 -0.46
CA GLU A 42 18.39 4.43 0.89
C GLU A 42 17.15 4.68 1.73
N ILE A 43 16.17 5.38 1.15
CA ILE A 43 14.94 5.79 1.86
C ILE A 43 13.69 5.04 1.39
N GLY A 44 13.78 4.28 0.31
CA GLY A 44 12.68 3.42 -0.13
C GLY A 44 11.58 4.11 -0.91
N ASN A 45 11.79 5.34 -1.39
CA ASN A 45 10.82 6.01 -2.26
C ASN A 45 10.71 5.31 -3.60
N ILE A 46 9.50 5.16 -4.10
CA ILE A 46 9.21 4.58 -5.41
C ILE A 46 8.67 5.69 -6.30
N TYR A 47 9.31 5.86 -7.46
CA TYR A 47 8.89 6.83 -8.47
C TYR A 47 8.37 6.09 -9.68
N VAL A 48 7.14 6.35 -10.07
CA VAL A 48 6.49 5.71 -11.22
C VAL A 48 6.19 6.79 -12.25
N THR A 49 6.79 6.68 -13.43
CA THR A 49 6.63 7.64 -14.51
C THR A 49 6.01 6.95 -15.72
N LYS A 50 4.93 7.50 -16.24
CA LYS A 50 4.27 7.00 -17.44
C LYS A 50 4.25 8.08 -18.52
N GLY A 51 4.67 7.69 -19.72
CA GLY A 51 4.76 8.60 -20.86
C GLY A 51 6.05 9.41 -20.88
N VAL A 52 6.16 10.35 -21.82
CA VAL A 52 7.31 11.23 -22.03
C VAL A 52 6.83 12.68 -22.14
N SER A 53 7.38 13.54 -21.30
CA SER A 53 7.08 14.98 -21.31
C SER A 53 8.21 15.75 -20.65
N ASP A 54 8.28 17.06 -20.89
CA ASP A 54 9.24 17.95 -20.20
C ASP A 54 8.84 18.17 -18.74
N THR A 55 7.53 18.10 -18.46
CA THR A 55 6.95 18.25 -17.12
C THR A 55 5.88 17.20 -16.90
N TYR A 56 5.71 16.80 -15.64
CA TYR A 56 4.68 15.82 -15.27
C TYR A 56 3.85 16.35 -14.10
N PRO A 57 2.51 16.18 -14.13
CA PRO A 57 1.76 16.26 -12.88
C PRO A 57 2.23 15.14 -11.94
N CYS A 58 2.25 15.42 -10.65
CA CYS A 58 2.73 14.47 -9.66
C CYS A 58 1.65 14.18 -8.62
N ILE A 59 1.40 12.89 -8.37
CA ILE A 59 0.56 12.42 -7.28
C ILE A 59 1.49 11.76 -6.26
N VAL A 60 1.36 12.14 -4.99
CA VAL A 60 2.20 11.64 -3.91
C VAL A 60 1.32 10.98 -2.86
N SER A 61 1.75 9.81 -2.41
CA SER A 61 1.16 9.11 -1.26
C SER A 61 2.27 8.44 -0.46
N HIS A 62 2.04 8.16 0.82
CA HIS A 62 3.01 7.43 1.64
C HIS A 62 2.56 5.99 1.86
N ILE A 63 3.52 5.09 2.06
CA ILE A 63 3.27 3.65 2.18
C ILE A 63 3.35 3.14 3.61
N ASP A 64 3.85 3.94 4.52
CA ASP A 64 3.96 3.56 5.92
C ASP A 64 2.66 3.82 6.70
N GLN A 65 2.54 3.17 7.82
CA GLN A 65 1.42 3.31 8.73
C GLN A 65 1.92 3.42 10.18
N VAL A 66 1.15 4.08 11.02
CA VAL A 66 1.49 4.27 12.43
C VAL A 66 1.10 3.08 13.32
N GLN A 67 0.18 2.24 12.86
CA GLN A 67 -0.29 1.09 13.63
C GLN A 67 0.85 0.11 13.90
N THR A 68 1.06 -0.21 15.17
CA THR A 68 2.08 -1.17 15.60
C THR A 68 1.57 -2.59 15.64
N ILE A 69 0.25 -2.76 15.71
CA ILE A 69 -0.43 -4.06 15.84
C ILE A 69 -0.98 -4.47 14.48
N HIS A 70 -0.57 -5.64 14.04
CA HIS A 70 -1.09 -6.29 12.84
C HIS A 70 -0.98 -7.80 13.05
N SER A 71 -2.08 -8.42 13.41
CA SER A 71 -2.14 -9.85 13.68
C SER A 71 -1.89 -10.67 12.43
N ARG A 72 -1.36 -11.89 12.61
CA ARG A 72 -1.11 -12.79 11.47
C ARG A 72 -2.39 -13.18 10.74
N ASP A 73 -3.51 -13.24 11.45
CA ASP A 73 -4.82 -13.55 10.92
C ASP A 73 -5.63 -12.29 10.56
N PHE A 74 -4.97 -11.14 10.42
CA PHE A 74 -5.60 -9.91 9.98
C PHE A 74 -6.41 -10.13 8.71
N GLN A 75 -7.64 -9.66 8.71
CA GLN A 75 -8.54 -9.70 7.56
C GLN A 75 -9.07 -8.30 7.26
N ALA A 76 -8.99 -7.90 6.00
CA ALA A 76 -9.69 -6.72 5.51
C ALA A 76 -11.10 -7.16 5.12
N ILE A 77 -12.08 -6.75 5.90
CA ILE A 77 -13.47 -7.13 5.71
C ILE A 77 -14.20 -5.99 4.99
N GLU A 78 -14.82 -6.33 3.87
CA GLU A 78 -15.59 -5.39 3.07
C GLU A 78 -17.08 -5.63 3.26
N THR A 79 -17.80 -4.59 3.64
CA THR A 79 -19.25 -4.54 3.65
C THR A 79 -19.73 -3.66 2.49
N LYS A 80 -21.03 -3.40 2.38
CA LYS A 80 -21.60 -2.51 1.36
C LYS A 80 -20.96 -1.11 1.40
N ASP A 81 -20.70 -0.58 2.59
CA ASP A 81 -20.34 0.82 2.77
C ASP A 81 -18.94 1.05 3.32
N ILE A 82 -18.31 0.05 3.95
CA ILE A 82 -17.00 0.21 4.60
C ILE A 82 -16.08 -0.98 4.39
N ILE A 83 -14.78 -0.72 4.55
CA ILE A 83 -13.76 -1.76 4.69
C ILE A 83 -13.05 -1.52 6.03
N PHE A 84 -12.92 -2.57 6.83
CA PHE A 84 -12.26 -2.48 8.13
C PHE A 84 -11.33 -3.66 8.37
N GLY A 85 -10.40 -3.49 9.29
CA GLY A 85 -9.48 -4.56 9.70
C GLY A 85 -9.99 -5.28 10.94
N TYR A 86 -9.88 -6.60 10.95
CA TYR A 86 -10.32 -7.45 12.04
C TYR A 86 -9.42 -8.65 12.21
N SER A 87 -9.16 -9.02 13.47
CA SER A 87 -8.48 -10.26 13.82
C SER A 87 -9.48 -11.21 14.49
N PRO A 88 -9.94 -12.27 13.80
CA PRO A 88 -10.86 -13.25 14.38
C PRO A 88 -10.30 -13.93 15.62
N LYS A 89 -9.01 -14.29 15.59
CA LYS A 89 -8.35 -14.97 16.71
C LYS A 89 -8.30 -14.10 17.96
N ASN A 90 -7.97 -12.83 17.81
CA ASN A 90 -7.88 -11.88 18.92
C ASN A 90 -9.20 -11.16 19.20
N LYS A 91 -10.22 -11.39 18.38
CA LYS A 91 -11.56 -10.80 18.49
C LYS A 91 -11.55 -9.28 18.66
N ARG A 92 -10.76 -8.59 17.82
CA ARG A 92 -10.62 -7.13 17.89
C ARG A 92 -10.50 -6.50 16.52
N LEU A 93 -10.90 -5.23 16.43
CA LEU A 93 -10.64 -4.39 15.29
C LEU A 93 -9.16 -3.99 15.28
N GLU A 94 -8.57 -3.95 14.09
CA GLU A 94 -7.19 -3.51 13.88
C GLU A 94 -7.14 -2.50 12.76
N GLY A 95 -6.33 -1.45 12.93
CA GLY A 95 -6.18 -0.41 11.92
C GLY A 95 -5.60 -0.96 10.61
N PRO A 96 -6.28 -0.75 9.49
CA PRO A 96 -5.81 -1.23 8.19
C PRO A 96 -4.72 -0.37 7.56
N GLY A 97 -4.40 0.79 8.17
CA GLY A 97 -3.45 1.74 7.59
C GLY A 97 -4.03 2.50 6.40
N ALA A 98 -5.33 2.85 6.46
CA ALA A 98 -6.00 3.58 5.39
C ALA A 98 -5.31 4.91 5.06
N ASP A 99 -4.70 5.54 6.04
CA ASP A 99 -3.80 6.66 5.89
C ASP A 99 -2.34 6.11 5.75
N ASP A 100 -1.72 6.03 4.58
CA ASP A 100 -2.29 6.52 3.33
C ASP A 100 -2.39 5.42 2.24
N LYS A 101 -2.72 4.19 2.62
CA LYS A 101 -2.90 3.10 1.64
C LYS A 101 -4.05 3.39 0.66
N ASN A 102 -5.01 4.21 1.08
CA ASN A 102 -6.04 4.70 0.17
C ASN A 102 -5.44 5.59 -0.93
N GLY A 103 -4.51 6.47 -0.56
CA GLY A 103 -3.78 7.28 -1.52
C GLY A 103 -2.94 6.44 -2.48
N VAL A 104 -2.27 5.42 -1.97
CA VAL A 104 -1.51 4.47 -2.80
C VAL A 104 -2.42 3.76 -3.81
N TRP A 105 -3.60 3.36 -3.38
CA TRP A 105 -4.58 2.71 -4.26
C TRP A 105 -5.11 3.64 -5.36
N ILE A 106 -5.35 4.91 -5.00
CA ILE A 106 -5.83 5.92 -5.96
C ILE A 106 -4.75 6.28 -6.98
N ALA A 107 -3.52 6.40 -6.51
CA ALA A 107 -2.39 6.77 -7.35
C ALA A 107 -2.08 5.71 -8.41
#